data_aac1bc2326e4192cf1dd91ec48222b17
#
_entry.id   aac1bc2326e4192cf1dd91ec48222b17
#
_cell.length_a   1.000
_cell.length_b   1.000
_cell.length_c   1.000
_cell.angle_alpha   90.00
_cell.angle_beta   90.00
_cell.angle_gamma   90.00
#
_symmetry.space_group_name_H-M   'P 1'
#
loop_
_entity.id
_entity.type
_entity.pdbx_description
1 polymer ?
#
loop_
_entity_poly.entity_id
_entity_poly.type
_entity_poly.pdbx_seq_one_letter_code
_entity_poly.pdbx_strand_id
1 'polypeptide(L)'
;MRREVRTINPSEPVSTAKELFRRYDIRHLVVVDRKDVVGVVADRDLMDVDADTAVQRAMAHPPVTITPDETIRKAAALMTGHVIGSLPVVDDGKLVGIVTTYDLVALLAKGAAHPAPASERRVLARRGPRRKPRP
;
A
#
# COMPACT_ATOMS: atom_id res chain seq x y z
N MET A 1 -1.98 -6.07 -7.45
CA MET A 1 -1.04 -4.96 -7.11
C MET A 1 -1.22 -3.80 -8.05
N ARG A 2 -1.09 -2.61 -7.54
CA ARG A 2 -1.10 -1.45 -8.39
C ARG A 2 0.29 -1.03 -8.71
N ARG A 3 0.55 -0.78 -9.96
CA ARG A 3 1.83 -0.30 -10.37
C ARG A 3 1.92 1.21 -10.28
N GLU A 4 0.78 1.87 -10.44
CA GLU A 4 0.75 3.30 -10.25
C GLU A 4 0.55 3.57 -8.80
N VAL A 5 1.57 3.98 -8.13
CA VAL A 5 1.52 4.23 -6.70
C VAL A 5 1.57 5.71 -6.49
N ARG A 6 0.61 6.24 -5.75
CA ARG A 6 0.66 7.64 -5.38
C ARG A 6 1.52 7.79 -4.15
N THR A 7 2.39 8.77 -4.17
CA THR A 7 3.32 8.99 -3.08
C THR A 7 3.16 10.41 -2.57
N ILE A 8 3.73 10.65 -1.40
CA ILE A 8 3.71 11.97 -0.82
C ILE A 8 5.02 12.16 -0.05
N ASN A 9 5.48 13.38 0.01
CA ASN A 9 6.70 13.71 0.73
C ASN A 9 6.38 13.84 2.21
N PRO A 10 7.28 13.40 3.10
CA PRO A 10 6.99 13.43 4.55
C PRO A 10 6.76 14.82 5.11
N SER A 11 7.25 15.84 4.46
CA SER A 11 7.06 17.22 4.97
C SER A 11 5.76 17.85 4.50
N GLU A 12 5.03 17.21 3.61
CA GLU A 12 3.75 17.74 3.15
C GLU A 12 2.75 17.72 4.28
N PRO A 13 1.81 18.67 4.30
CA PRO A 13 0.81 18.68 5.35
C PRO A 13 -0.24 17.60 5.13
N VAL A 14 -0.86 17.20 6.21
CA VAL A 14 -1.93 16.20 6.18
C VAL A 14 -3.05 16.59 5.21
N SER A 15 -3.31 17.90 5.07
CA SER A 15 -4.33 18.35 4.14
C SER A 15 -4.03 17.92 2.72
N THR A 16 -2.76 17.88 2.33
CA THR A 16 -2.39 17.42 1.00
C THR A 16 -2.71 15.93 0.84
N ALA A 17 -2.42 15.14 1.88
CA ALA A 17 -2.72 13.72 1.83
C ALA A 17 -4.23 13.50 1.68
N LYS A 18 -5.03 14.23 2.45
CA LYS A 18 -6.48 14.08 2.37
C LYS A 18 -7.01 14.45 0.99
N GLU A 19 -6.41 15.46 0.39
CA GLU A 19 -6.80 15.86 -0.96
C GLU A 19 -6.49 14.75 -1.96
N LEU A 20 -5.34 14.11 -1.83
CA LEU A 20 -4.97 13.02 -2.73
C LEU A 20 -5.88 11.83 -2.56
N PHE A 21 -6.24 11.50 -1.32
CA PHE A 21 -7.17 10.41 -1.09
C PHE A 21 -8.50 10.66 -1.80
N ARG A 22 -8.99 11.88 -1.71
CA ARG A 22 -10.26 12.23 -2.31
C ARG A 22 -10.18 12.29 -3.83
N ARG A 23 -9.13 12.92 -4.33
CA ARG A 23 -8.99 13.13 -5.77
C ARG A 23 -8.87 11.81 -6.52
N TYR A 24 -8.10 10.87 -5.98
CA TYR A 24 -7.82 9.62 -6.67
C TYR A 24 -8.59 8.43 -6.12
N ASP A 25 -9.47 8.69 -5.16
CA ASP A 25 -10.29 7.63 -4.56
C ASP A 25 -9.42 6.49 -4.05
N ILE A 26 -8.41 6.85 -3.29
CA ILE A 26 -7.48 5.89 -2.71
C ILE A 26 -7.48 6.06 -1.20
N ARG A 27 -6.97 5.07 -0.50
CA ARG A 27 -6.98 5.09 0.95
C ARG A 27 -5.61 4.95 1.57
N HIS A 28 -4.59 4.84 0.74
CA HIS A 28 -3.23 4.66 1.23
C HIS A 28 -2.29 5.45 0.35
N LEU A 29 -1.28 6.05 0.99
CA LEU A 29 -0.21 6.74 0.28
C LEU A 29 1.10 6.23 0.81
N VAL A 30 2.06 6.01 -0.08
CA VAL A 30 3.40 5.68 0.34
C VAL A 30 4.15 6.97 0.54
N VAL A 31 4.80 7.11 1.68
CA VAL A 31 5.56 8.32 2.00
C VAL A 31 6.99 8.09 1.56
N VAL A 32 7.46 8.94 0.67
CA VAL A 32 8.77 8.79 0.05
C VAL A 32 9.58 10.05 0.27
N ASP A 33 10.79 9.87 0.78
CA ASP A 33 11.72 10.97 0.98
C ASP A 33 12.87 10.73 0.02
N ARG A 34 12.97 11.60 -0.98
CA ARG A 34 13.91 11.42 -2.07
C ARG A 34 13.54 10.15 -2.81
N LYS A 35 14.23 9.07 -2.61
CA LYS A 35 13.88 7.83 -3.28
C LYS A 35 13.56 6.72 -2.30
N ASP A 36 13.58 7.05 -1.03
CA ASP A 36 13.41 6.05 0.01
C ASP A 36 11.99 6.02 0.52
N VAL A 37 11.44 4.83 0.66
CA VAL A 37 10.16 4.66 1.31
C VAL A 37 10.38 4.81 2.80
N VAL A 38 9.76 5.82 3.39
CA VAL A 38 9.96 6.10 4.81
C VAL A 38 8.72 5.80 5.64
N GLY A 39 7.59 5.57 5.01
CA GLY A 39 6.38 5.24 5.76
C GLY A 39 5.20 5.04 4.84
N VAL A 40 4.06 4.81 5.45
CA VAL A 40 2.78 4.68 4.75
C VAL A 40 1.76 5.42 5.58
N VAL A 41 0.86 6.13 4.91
CA VAL A 41 -0.21 6.79 5.62
C VAL A 41 -1.53 6.30 5.04
N ALA A 42 -2.44 5.91 5.92
CA ALA A 42 -3.77 5.49 5.53
C ALA A 42 -4.77 6.58 5.88
N ASP A 43 -5.86 6.59 5.15
CA ASP A 43 -6.93 7.55 5.37
C ASP A 43 -7.30 7.66 6.85
N ARG A 44 -7.49 6.53 7.51
CA ARG A 44 -7.93 6.55 8.89
C ARG A 44 -6.87 7.09 9.85
N ASP A 45 -5.61 7.08 9.46
CA ASP A 45 -4.56 7.61 10.31
C ASP A 45 -4.68 9.12 10.47
N LEU A 46 -5.42 9.77 9.60
CA LEU A 46 -5.51 11.21 9.55
C LEU A 46 -6.81 11.77 10.12
N MET A 47 -7.67 10.91 10.64
CA MET A 47 -9.01 11.36 11.01
C MET A 47 -9.03 12.46 12.05
N ASP A 48 -8.18 12.40 13.03
CA ASP A 48 -8.16 13.40 14.08
C ASP A 48 -6.90 14.21 14.10
N VAL A 49 -6.27 14.38 12.95
CA VAL A 49 -5.00 15.06 12.85
C VAL A 49 -5.22 16.43 12.20
N ASP A 50 -4.59 17.45 12.76
CA ASP A 50 -4.71 18.81 12.23
C ASP A 50 -4.21 18.88 10.79
N ALA A 51 -4.89 19.66 9.99
CA ALA A 51 -4.58 19.78 8.58
C ALA A 51 -3.16 20.25 8.31
N ASP A 52 -2.59 21.02 9.23
CA ASP A 52 -1.25 21.57 9.04
C ASP A 52 -0.13 20.65 9.50
N THR A 53 -0.47 19.54 10.13
CA THR A 53 0.54 18.62 10.63
C THR A 53 1.26 17.97 9.46
N ALA A 54 2.58 17.83 9.56
CA ALA A 54 3.33 17.15 8.51
C ALA A 54 2.98 15.66 8.51
N VAL A 55 2.90 15.10 7.33
CA VAL A 55 2.53 13.69 7.15
C VAL A 55 3.44 12.76 7.95
N GLN A 56 4.72 13.09 8.05
CA GLN A 56 5.65 12.23 8.77
C GLN A 56 5.28 12.03 10.23
N ARG A 57 4.47 12.91 10.78
CA ARG A 57 4.07 12.78 12.18
C ARG A 57 2.86 11.87 12.36
N ALA A 58 2.18 11.56 11.28
CA ALA A 58 0.98 10.73 11.32
C ALA A 58 1.17 9.39 10.62
N MET A 59 2.25 9.22 9.89
CA MET A 59 2.46 8.00 9.12
C MET A 59 2.88 6.83 9.99
N ALA A 60 2.63 5.63 9.49
CA ALA A 60 3.15 4.42 10.12
C ALA A 60 4.60 4.25 9.68
N HIS A 61 5.48 4.01 10.63
CA HIS A 61 6.90 3.84 10.35
C HIS A 61 7.52 3.03 11.47
N PRO A 62 8.62 2.33 11.21
CA PRO A 62 9.21 2.19 9.88
C PRO A 62 8.29 1.43 8.95
N PRO A 63 8.45 1.59 7.64
CA PRO A 63 7.55 0.94 6.71
C PRO A 63 7.79 -0.57 6.68
N VAL A 64 6.72 -1.31 6.49
CA VAL A 64 6.81 -2.75 6.27
C VAL A 64 6.64 -2.94 4.77
N THR A 65 7.62 -3.50 4.11
CA THR A 65 7.61 -3.62 2.66
C THR A 65 7.77 -5.07 2.25
N ILE A 66 7.48 -5.35 0.99
CA ILE A 66 7.72 -6.67 0.42
C ILE A 66 8.38 -6.51 -0.94
N THR A 67 8.95 -7.60 -1.44
CA THR A 67 9.51 -7.63 -2.77
C THR A 67 8.49 -8.24 -3.73
N PRO A 68 8.67 -8.02 -5.05
CA PRO A 68 7.67 -8.50 -6.02
C PRO A 68 7.51 -10.00 -6.07
N ASP A 69 8.49 -10.75 -5.62
CA ASP A 69 8.41 -12.21 -5.69
C ASP A 69 7.92 -12.86 -4.41
N GLU A 70 7.44 -12.08 -3.45
CA GLU A 70 6.86 -12.65 -2.26
C GLU A 70 5.50 -13.26 -2.53
N THR A 71 5.10 -14.19 -1.68
CA THR A 71 3.84 -14.88 -1.86
C THR A 71 2.69 -14.07 -1.27
N ILE A 72 1.48 -14.42 -1.70
CA ILE A 72 0.26 -13.86 -1.14
C ILE A 72 0.19 -14.15 0.35
N ARG A 73 0.59 -15.35 0.73
CA ARG A 73 0.58 -15.75 2.13
C ARG A 73 1.49 -14.85 2.97
N LYS A 74 2.67 -14.55 2.44
CA LYS A 74 3.60 -13.68 3.15
C LYS A 74 3.03 -12.28 3.31
N ALA A 75 2.42 -11.76 2.24
CA ALA A 75 1.80 -10.44 2.30
C ALA A 75 0.70 -10.41 3.36
N ALA A 76 -0.15 -11.43 3.36
CA ALA A 76 -1.24 -11.50 4.33
C ALA A 76 -0.70 -11.59 5.77
N ALA A 77 0.35 -12.38 5.97
CA ALA A 77 0.93 -12.52 7.29
C ALA A 77 1.52 -11.21 7.80
N LEU A 78 2.16 -10.45 6.91
CA LEU A 78 2.72 -9.17 7.29
C LEU A 78 1.61 -8.18 7.64
N MET A 79 0.54 -8.18 6.89
CA MET A 79 -0.56 -7.27 7.15
C MET A 79 -1.23 -7.57 8.48
N THR A 80 -1.47 -8.85 8.77
CA THR A 80 -2.11 -9.21 10.03
C THR A 80 -1.17 -9.04 11.21
N GLY A 81 0.09 -9.39 11.03
CA GLY A 81 1.06 -9.28 12.11
C GLY A 81 1.33 -7.86 12.53
N HIS A 82 1.27 -6.92 11.59
CA HIS A 82 1.51 -5.52 11.88
C HIS A 82 0.23 -4.69 11.94
N VAL A 83 -0.90 -5.30 11.71
CA VAL A 83 -2.21 -4.65 11.73
C VAL A 83 -2.21 -3.46 10.77
N ILE A 84 -1.83 -3.73 9.53
CA ILE A 84 -1.76 -2.70 8.49
C ILE A 84 -2.53 -3.18 7.28
N GLY A 85 -2.95 -2.24 6.46
CA GLY A 85 -3.80 -2.53 5.31
C GLY A 85 -3.12 -2.39 3.97
N SER A 86 -1.83 -2.09 3.96
CA SER A 86 -1.11 -1.97 2.70
C SER A 86 0.36 -2.24 2.91
N LEU A 87 1.01 -2.67 1.83
CA LEU A 87 2.44 -2.93 1.83
C LEU A 87 3.04 -2.33 0.56
N PRO A 88 3.99 -1.43 0.69
CA PRO A 88 4.72 -1.00 -0.50
C PRO A 88 5.53 -2.16 -1.04
N VAL A 89 5.58 -2.28 -2.35
CA VAL A 89 6.37 -3.30 -3.02
C VAL A 89 7.63 -2.64 -3.52
N VAL A 90 8.77 -3.13 -3.05
CA VAL A 90 10.06 -2.54 -3.36
C VAL A 90 10.91 -3.58 -4.08
N ASP A 91 11.48 -3.20 -5.22
CA ASP A 91 12.32 -4.08 -6.01
C ASP A 91 13.66 -3.39 -6.21
N ASP A 92 14.69 -4.00 -5.67
CA ASP A 92 16.04 -3.47 -5.82
C ASP A 92 16.11 -2.02 -5.34
N GLY A 93 15.48 -1.78 -4.19
CA GLY A 93 15.50 -0.45 -3.58
C GLY A 93 14.52 0.54 -4.15
N LYS A 94 13.75 0.14 -5.16
CA LYS A 94 12.82 1.07 -5.82
C LYS A 94 11.38 0.68 -5.56
N LEU A 95 10.56 1.67 -5.30
CA LEU A 95 9.14 1.45 -5.13
C LEU A 95 8.53 1.11 -6.47
N VAL A 96 7.92 -0.08 -6.58
CA VAL A 96 7.33 -0.53 -7.83
C VAL A 96 5.83 -0.79 -7.75
N GLY A 97 5.26 -0.77 -6.56
CA GLY A 97 3.82 -1.01 -6.45
C GLY A 97 3.36 -0.95 -5.03
N ILE A 98 2.10 -1.26 -4.83
CA ILE A 98 1.51 -1.34 -3.50
C ILE A 98 0.50 -2.49 -3.52
N VAL A 99 0.47 -3.25 -2.44
CA VAL A 99 -0.51 -4.31 -2.26
C VAL A 99 -1.38 -3.92 -1.08
N THR A 100 -2.68 -3.99 -1.24
CA THR A 100 -3.61 -3.62 -0.19
C THR A 100 -4.44 -4.82 0.22
N THR A 101 -5.09 -4.69 1.37
CA THR A 101 -6.04 -5.71 1.82
C THR A 101 -7.09 -5.96 0.76
N TYR A 102 -7.54 -4.89 0.09
CA TYR A 102 -8.52 -5.04 -0.97
C TYR A 102 -8.01 -5.98 -2.07
N ASP A 103 -6.73 -5.85 -2.43
CA ASP A 103 -6.16 -6.71 -3.47
C ASP A 103 -6.22 -8.17 -3.07
N LEU A 104 -5.94 -8.46 -1.79
CA LEU A 104 -5.98 -9.83 -1.31
C LEU A 104 -7.39 -10.38 -1.29
N VAL A 105 -8.34 -9.56 -0.86
CA VAL A 105 -9.74 -9.98 -0.84
C VAL A 105 -10.24 -10.22 -2.25
N ALA A 106 -9.84 -9.37 -3.20
CA ALA A 106 -10.25 -9.53 -4.58
C ALA A 106 -9.74 -10.84 -5.17
N LEU A 107 -8.53 -11.23 -4.79
CA LEU A 107 -7.99 -12.50 -5.24
C LEU A 107 -8.76 -13.67 -4.67
N LEU A 108 -9.13 -13.59 -3.42
CA LEU A 108 -9.95 -14.63 -2.81
C LEU A 108 -11.29 -14.76 -3.50
N ALA A 109 -11.89 -13.63 -3.84
CA ALA A 109 -13.18 -13.66 -4.51
C ALA A 109 -13.09 -14.33 -5.86
N LYS A 110 -11.96 -14.21 -6.52
CA LYS A 110 -11.79 -14.80 -7.83
C LYS A 110 -11.52 -16.28 -7.80
N GLY A 111 -10.74 -16.74 -6.86
CA GLY A 111 -10.33 -18.13 -6.92
C GLY A 111 -10.30 -18.78 -5.57
N ALA A 112 -11.11 -18.32 -4.70
CA ALA A 112 -11.03 -18.72 -3.32
C ALA A 112 -11.17 -20.19 -3.08
N ALA A 113 -11.88 -20.85 -3.93
CA ALA A 113 -12.15 -22.25 -3.67
C ALA A 113 -10.92 -23.10 -3.71
N HIS A 114 -9.87 -22.63 -4.34
CA HIS A 114 -8.69 -23.44 -4.53
C HIS A 114 -7.47 -22.81 -3.96
N PRO A 115 -6.59 -23.61 -3.40
CA PRO A 115 -5.29 -23.08 -3.05
C PRO A 115 -4.56 -22.77 -4.35
N ALA A 116 -4.01 -21.58 -4.42
CA ALA A 116 -3.29 -21.21 -5.62
C ALA A 116 -1.94 -21.91 -5.66
N PRO A 117 -1.48 -22.27 -6.85
CA PRO A 117 -0.12 -22.77 -6.98
C PRO A 117 0.87 -21.71 -6.51
N ALA A 118 2.04 -22.16 -6.11
CA ALA A 118 3.04 -21.22 -5.61
C ALA A 118 3.37 -20.13 -6.60
N SER A 119 3.44 -20.48 -7.86
CA SER A 119 3.77 -19.50 -8.89
C SER A 119 2.70 -18.43 -8.99
N GLU A 120 1.46 -18.82 -8.87
CA GLU A 120 0.39 -17.84 -8.92
C GLU A 120 0.36 -16.98 -7.68
N ARG A 121 0.70 -17.55 -6.55
CA ARG A 121 0.71 -16.75 -5.33
C ARG A 121 1.75 -15.67 -5.40
N ARG A 122 2.82 -15.91 -6.12
CA ARG A 122 3.86 -14.89 -6.22
C ARG A 122 3.54 -13.80 -7.20
N VAL A 123 2.62 -14.07 -8.10
CA VAL A 123 2.29 -13.10 -9.11
C VAL A 123 1.59 -11.89 -8.57
N LEU A 124 0.97 -12.01 -7.41
CA LEU A 124 0.23 -10.89 -6.87
C LEU A 124 0.99 -9.58 -6.94
N ALA A 125 2.21 -9.59 -6.49
CA ALA A 125 2.97 -8.36 -6.43
C ALA A 125 3.44 -7.91 -7.80
N ARG A 126 3.39 -8.78 -8.80
CA ARG A 126 3.86 -8.44 -10.12
C ARG A 126 2.78 -8.20 -11.12
N ARG A 127 1.49 -8.37 -10.73
CA ARG A 127 0.44 -8.20 -11.61
C ARG A 127 0.40 -6.87 -12.15
N GLY A 128 -0.12 -6.71 -13.26
CA GLY A 128 -0.30 -5.43 -13.85
C GLY A 128 -1.14 -4.56 -13.00
N PRO A 129 -1.25 -3.36 -13.36
CA PRO A 129 -1.98 -2.42 -12.59
C PRO A 129 -3.38 -2.76 -12.52
N ARG A 130 -3.96 -2.42 -11.84
CA ARG A 130 -5.25 -2.72 -11.75
C ARG A 130 -6.06 -1.83 -11.50
N ARG A 131 -6.69 -1.59 -11.63
CA ARG A 131 -7.34 -0.88 -11.40
C ARG A 131 -8.26 -0.63 -10.91
N LYS A 132 -8.72 -0.46 -10.82
CA LYS A 132 -9.70 -0.12 -10.61
C LYS A 132 -10.14 0.40 -9.69
N PRO A 133 -10.68 1.24 -9.85
CA PRO A 133 -10.97 1.86 -8.74
C PRO A 133 -11.91 1.09 -8.06
N ARG A 134 -12.06 1.33 -6.96
CA ARG A 134 -12.91 0.71 -6.30
C ARG A 134 -14.07 1.37 -6.25
N PRO A 135 -15.01 0.88 -6.07
CA PRO A 135 -16.28 1.50 -5.96
C PRO A 135 -16.43 2.27 -4.71
#